data_7259bc66b8a5e6f8586f41db67ea5254
#
_entry.id   7259bc66b8a5e6f8586f41db67ea5254
#
_cell.length_a   1.000
_cell.length_b   1.000
_cell.length_c   1.000
_cell.angle_alpha   90.00
_cell.angle_beta   90.00
_cell.angle_gamma   90.00
#
_symmetry.space_group_name_H-M   'P 1'
#
loop_
_entity.id
_entity.type
_entity.pdbx_description
1 polymer ?
#
loop_
_entity_poly.entity_id
_entity_poly.type
_entity_poly.pdbx_seq_one_letter_code
_entity_poly.pdbx_strand_id
1 'polypeptide(L)'
;MKDLYRLLTTACIIFLTTILTACSSPQDSTTTTANNSDDTQAVAPRFNAPSLVMPKDTITAEPQANAYREAYFGDLHVHTDYSFDAYAFGTVATPYDAYRYAQGEAIAHPAGFQVQLGQPLDFYAVTDHAMFLGAVKAAANTNTEFSKEPHVQDLHNINRPDNLNIASLPQRVKAFSTFLPDTLNRIANGQTDVAIVNQIAKDAWAD
;
A
#
# COMPACT_ATOMS: atom_id res chain seq x y z
N MET A 1 21.59 -24.82 4.82
CA MET A 1 21.12 -23.74 3.91
C MET A 1 19.92 -24.17 3.06
N LYS A 2 19.89 -25.32 2.42
CA LYS A 2 18.73 -25.78 1.62
C LYS A 2 17.46 -26.00 2.46
N ASP A 3 17.58 -26.41 3.71
CA ASP A 3 16.44 -26.69 4.57
C ASP A 3 15.82 -25.41 5.16
N LEU A 4 16.62 -24.37 5.40
CA LEU A 4 16.13 -23.05 5.83
C LEU A 4 15.34 -22.37 4.70
N TYR A 5 15.77 -22.53 3.45
CA TYR A 5 15.07 -22.00 2.29
C TYR A 5 13.70 -22.67 2.08
N ARG A 6 13.62 -24.00 2.29
CA ARG A 6 12.37 -24.75 2.24
C ARG A 6 11.39 -24.33 3.37
N LEU A 7 11.91 -24.06 4.57
CA LEU A 7 11.08 -23.62 5.68
C LEU A 7 10.47 -22.23 5.45
N LEU A 8 11.26 -21.28 4.92
CA LEU A 8 10.81 -19.92 4.60
C LEU A 8 9.81 -19.90 3.43
N THR A 9 10.04 -20.69 2.38
CA THR A 9 9.10 -20.79 1.26
C THR A 9 7.78 -21.44 1.66
N THR A 10 7.80 -22.44 2.53
CA THR A 10 6.59 -23.10 3.05
C THR A 10 5.80 -22.16 3.97
N ALA A 11 6.48 -21.35 4.80
CA ALA A 11 5.84 -20.37 5.66
C ALA A 11 5.17 -19.23 4.85
N CYS A 12 5.81 -18.74 3.77
CA CYS A 12 5.21 -17.75 2.88
C CYS A 12 3.97 -18.26 2.13
N ILE A 13 3.97 -19.52 1.70
CA ILE A 13 2.83 -20.14 1.01
C ILE A 13 1.65 -20.31 1.97
N ILE A 14 1.89 -20.70 3.22
CA ILE A 14 0.84 -20.87 4.25
C ILE A 14 0.24 -19.50 4.61
N PHE A 15 1.05 -18.45 4.68
CA PHE A 15 0.57 -17.08 4.98
C PHE A 15 -0.29 -16.52 3.83
N LEU A 16 0.06 -16.83 2.58
CA LEU A 16 -0.69 -16.39 1.40
C LEU A 16 -2.04 -17.12 1.29
N THR A 17 -2.13 -18.38 1.67
CA THR A 17 -3.39 -19.16 1.63
C THR A 17 -4.38 -18.77 2.72
N THR A 18 -3.92 -18.29 3.88
CA THR A 18 -4.80 -17.81 4.96
C THR A 18 -5.43 -16.45 4.66
N ILE A 19 -4.78 -15.59 3.86
CA ILE A 19 -5.33 -14.30 3.45
C ILE A 19 -6.47 -14.48 2.42
N LEU A 20 -6.40 -15.49 1.56
CA LEU A 20 -7.42 -15.73 0.54
C LEU A 20 -8.73 -16.34 1.08
N THR A 21 -8.73 -16.90 2.29
CA THR A 21 -9.93 -17.51 2.90
C THR A 21 -10.75 -16.55 3.77
N ALA A 22 -10.25 -15.35 4.08
CA ALA A 22 -10.91 -14.40 4.97
C ALA A 22 -11.90 -13.43 4.27
N CYS A 23 -12.05 -13.48 2.94
CA CYS A 23 -12.89 -12.55 2.17
C CYS A 23 -14.11 -13.18 1.51
N SER A 24 -14.73 -14.23 2.08
CA SER A 24 -16.03 -14.73 1.60
C SER A 24 -17.12 -14.47 2.62
N SER A 25 -17.79 -13.32 2.47
CA SER A 25 -19.08 -13.07 3.12
C SER A 25 -20.21 -13.67 2.28
N PRO A 26 -21.26 -14.26 2.89
CA PRO A 26 -22.39 -14.78 2.12
C PRO A 26 -23.19 -13.62 1.51
N GLN A 27 -23.37 -13.66 0.20
CA GLN A 27 -24.36 -12.81 -0.49
C GLN A 27 -25.73 -13.48 -0.38
N ASP A 28 -26.66 -12.73 0.18
CA ASP A 28 -28.08 -13.09 0.17
C ASP A 28 -28.69 -12.68 -1.19
N SER A 29 -29.27 -13.66 -1.87
CA SER A 29 -29.84 -13.51 -3.20
C SER A 29 -31.31 -13.14 -3.09
N THR A 30 -31.68 -11.90 -3.47
CA THR A 30 -33.07 -11.60 -3.86
C THR A 30 -33.11 -11.18 -5.33
N THR A 31 -33.73 -12.06 -6.11
CA THR A 31 -34.05 -11.92 -7.52
C THR A 31 -35.14 -10.85 -7.72
N THR A 32 -34.92 -9.86 -8.58
CA THR A 32 -36.02 -9.12 -9.20
C THR A 32 -35.69 -8.90 -10.67
N THR A 33 -36.53 -9.48 -11.50
CA THR A 33 -36.60 -9.37 -12.96
C THR A 33 -37.12 -8.01 -13.40
N ALA A 34 -36.45 -7.33 -14.31
CA ALA A 34 -37.10 -6.39 -15.24
C ALA A 34 -36.25 -6.11 -16.48
N ASN A 35 -36.96 -6.03 -17.59
CA ASN A 35 -36.64 -6.10 -18.98
C ASN A 35 -35.72 -5.05 -19.61
N ASN A 36 -35.13 -5.49 -20.73
CA ASN A 36 -34.45 -4.84 -21.83
C ASN A 36 -34.89 -3.42 -22.24
N SER A 37 -33.87 -2.58 -22.52
CA SER A 37 -33.67 -2.04 -23.88
C SER A 37 -32.29 -1.37 -23.98
N ASP A 38 -31.64 -1.70 -25.05
CA ASP A 38 -30.47 -1.26 -25.76
C ASP A 38 -30.12 0.24 -25.58
N ASP A 39 -28.92 0.57 -25.11
CA ASP A 39 -28.08 1.56 -25.78
C ASP A 39 -26.61 1.54 -25.21
N THR A 40 -25.68 1.32 -26.13
CA THR A 40 -24.25 1.26 -25.90
C THR A 40 -23.64 2.64 -25.66
N GLN A 41 -23.32 2.97 -24.43
CA GLN A 41 -22.21 3.87 -24.09
C GLN A 41 -21.68 3.50 -22.70
N ALA A 42 -20.43 3.04 -22.65
CA ALA A 42 -19.70 2.82 -21.41
C ALA A 42 -19.44 4.18 -20.70
N VAL A 43 -20.40 4.59 -19.88
CA VAL A 43 -20.21 5.70 -18.95
C VAL A 43 -19.62 5.11 -17.68
N ALA A 44 -18.37 5.44 -17.40
CA ALA A 44 -17.77 5.15 -16.12
C ALA A 44 -18.71 5.67 -15.00
N PRO A 45 -18.93 4.92 -13.92
CA PRO A 45 -19.79 5.34 -12.84
C PRO A 45 -19.21 6.61 -12.20
N ARG A 46 -19.86 7.75 -12.43
CA ARG A 46 -19.62 8.97 -11.68
C ARG A 46 -20.19 8.75 -10.28
N PHE A 47 -19.34 8.39 -9.32
CA PHE A 47 -19.69 8.56 -7.92
C PHE A 47 -19.77 10.06 -7.65
N ASN A 48 -20.96 10.62 -7.74
CA ASN A 48 -21.26 11.90 -7.12
C ASN A 48 -21.34 11.64 -5.61
N ALA A 49 -20.18 11.64 -4.93
CA ALA A 49 -20.18 11.78 -3.50
C ALA A 49 -20.86 13.12 -3.17
N PRO A 50 -21.89 13.15 -2.29
CA PRO A 50 -22.42 14.41 -1.82
C PRO A 50 -21.25 15.19 -1.24
N SER A 51 -21.04 16.42 -1.69
CA SER A 51 -20.10 17.35 -1.07
C SER A 51 -20.60 17.63 0.33
N LEU A 52 -20.08 16.87 1.30
CA LEU A 52 -20.25 17.20 2.71
C LEU A 52 -19.40 18.45 2.95
N VAL A 53 -20.01 19.61 2.68
CA VAL A 53 -19.53 20.87 3.22
C VAL A 53 -19.75 20.75 4.74
N MET A 54 -18.70 20.33 5.46
CA MET A 54 -18.72 20.39 6.91
C MET A 54 -18.97 21.84 7.30
N PRO A 55 -19.99 22.13 8.11
CA PRO A 55 -20.15 23.48 8.66
C PRO A 55 -18.85 23.82 9.39
N LYS A 56 -18.26 24.95 9.04
CA LYS A 56 -17.09 25.48 9.73
C LYS A 56 -17.59 26.14 11.02
N ASP A 57 -18.29 25.36 11.83
CA ASP A 57 -18.68 25.79 13.15
C ASP A 57 -17.44 25.73 14.03
N THR A 58 -16.95 26.90 14.36
CA THR A 58 -15.95 27.12 15.38
C THR A 58 -16.43 26.42 16.64
N ILE A 59 -15.82 25.29 16.99
CA ILE A 59 -16.08 24.60 18.26
C ILE A 59 -15.50 25.50 19.35
N THR A 60 -16.32 26.42 19.83
CA THR A 60 -16.02 27.26 20.99
C THR A 60 -16.64 26.70 22.27
N ALA A 61 -17.17 25.48 22.22
CA ALA A 61 -17.68 24.82 23.42
C ALA A 61 -16.50 24.13 24.14
N GLU A 62 -16.30 24.52 25.41
CA GLU A 62 -15.51 23.73 26.36
C GLU A 62 -16.00 22.27 26.29
N PRO A 63 -15.09 21.27 26.26
CA PRO A 63 -15.51 19.88 26.22
C PRO A 63 -16.32 19.56 27.47
N GLN A 64 -17.63 19.51 27.34
CA GLN A 64 -18.47 18.97 28.38
C GLN A 64 -18.17 17.50 28.54
N ALA A 65 -17.86 17.07 29.77
CA ALA A 65 -17.66 15.66 30.06
C ALA A 65 -18.92 14.90 29.61
N ASN A 66 -18.80 14.21 28.46
CA ASN A 66 -19.90 13.44 27.92
C ASN A 66 -20.15 12.23 28.84
N ALA A 67 -21.37 12.08 29.32
CA ALA A 67 -21.78 10.93 30.13
C ALA A 67 -21.72 9.62 29.34
N TYR A 68 -21.60 9.70 28.02
CA TYR A 68 -21.47 8.59 27.10
C TYR A 68 -20.05 8.55 26.56
N ARG A 69 -19.47 7.35 26.49
CA ARG A 69 -18.16 7.14 25.84
C ARG A 69 -18.28 7.48 24.36
N GLU A 70 -17.40 8.35 23.86
CA GLU A 70 -17.28 8.62 22.44
C GLU A 70 -16.44 7.52 21.79
N ALA A 71 -16.79 7.13 20.57
CA ALA A 71 -15.99 6.24 19.75
C ALA A 71 -15.12 7.08 18.82
N TYR A 72 -13.82 6.79 18.80
CA TYR A 72 -12.86 7.38 17.88
C TYR A 72 -12.45 6.32 16.86
N PHE A 73 -12.37 6.71 15.59
CA PHE A 73 -12.03 5.84 14.48
C PHE A 73 -10.74 6.29 13.83
N GLY A 74 -9.82 5.35 13.66
CA GLY A 74 -8.52 5.66 13.06
C GLY A 74 -7.76 4.43 12.66
N ASP A 75 -6.55 4.62 12.14
CA ASP A 75 -5.67 3.55 11.72
C ASP A 75 -4.23 3.80 12.20
N LEU A 76 -3.64 2.78 12.81
CA LEU A 76 -2.25 2.76 13.28
C LEU A 76 -1.42 1.66 12.60
N HIS A 77 -1.89 1.13 11.48
CA HIS A 77 -1.17 0.16 10.68
C HIS A 77 -1.26 0.53 9.19
N VAL A 78 -0.45 1.50 8.79
CA VAL A 78 -0.48 2.08 7.45
C VAL A 78 0.90 2.04 6.82
N HIS A 79 0.97 1.44 5.64
CA HIS A 79 2.18 1.35 4.84
C HIS A 79 2.08 2.25 3.62
N THR A 80 3.17 2.95 3.30
CA THR A 80 3.28 3.86 2.16
C THR A 80 4.26 3.32 1.11
N ASP A 81 4.63 4.15 0.15
CA ASP A 81 5.63 3.80 -0.86
C ASP A 81 7.06 3.65 -0.30
N TYR A 82 7.27 3.95 0.98
CA TYR A 82 8.53 3.66 1.67
C TYR A 82 8.59 2.27 2.28
N SER A 83 7.45 1.60 2.49
CA SER A 83 7.42 0.22 2.97
C SER A 83 7.78 -0.75 1.85
N PHE A 84 8.76 -1.63 2.09
CA PHE A 84 9.29 -2.51 1.05
C PHE A 84 8.23 -3.45 0.46
N ASP A 85 7.31 -3.92 1.28
CA ASP A 85 6.19 -4.78 0.90
C ASP A 85 5.11 -4.01 0.14
N ALA A 86 4.67 -2.87 0.66
CA ALA A 86 3.65 -2.06 0.03
C ALA A 86 4.08 -1.58 -1.36
N TYR A 87 5.31 -1.09 -1.51
CA TYR A 87 5.84 -0.67 -2.80
C TYR A 87 5.92 -1.83 -3.80
N ALA A 88 6.37 -3.02 -3.36
CA ALA A 88 6.44 -4.19 -4.22
C ALA A 88 5.06 -4.59 -4.78
N PHE A 89 3.99 -4.40 -4.00
CA PHE A 89 2.61 -4.70 -4.41
C PHE A 89 1.84 -3.53 -5.06
N GLY A 90 2.51 -2.41 -5.32
CA GLY A 90 1.94 -1.34 -6.15
C GLY A 90 1.48 -0.10 -5.41
N THR A 91 1.77 0.03 -4.12
CA THR A 91 1.53 1.27 -3.39
C THR A 91 2.46 2.36 -3.92
N VAL A 92 1.89 3.49 -4.33
CA VAL A 92 2.60 4.68 -4.81
C VAL A 92 2.26 5.92 -3.98
N ALA A 93 1.37 5.76 -3.00
CA ALA A 93 1.04 6.83 -2.07
C ALA A 93 2.23 7.11 -1.14
N THR A 94 2.62 8.36 -1.06
CA THR A 94 3.65 8.84 -0.13
C THR A 94 3.10 8.95 1.29
N PRO A 95 3.92 9.11 2.33
CA PRO A 95 3.46 9.42 3.68
C PRO A 95 2.54 10.65 3.72
N TYR A 96 2.85 11.68 2.92
CA TYR A 96 2.01 12.88 2.80
C TYR A 96 0.64 12.60 2.18
N ASP A 97 0.59 11.76 1.15
CA ASP A 97 -0.68 11.30 0.56
C ASP A 97 -1.52 10.54 1.58
N ALA A 98 -0.88 9.68 2.38
CA ALA A 98 -1.54 8.91 3.42
C ALA A 98 -2.18 9.83 4.49
N TYR A 99 -1.48 10.86 4.96
CA TYR A 99 -2.03 11.82 5.90
C TYR A 99 -3.13 12.69 5.29
N ARG A 100 -2.99 13.12 4.03
CA ARG A 100 -4.06 13.86 3.33
C ARG A 100 -5.32 13.01 3.18
N TYR A 101 -5.14 11.72 2.83
CA TYR A 101 -6.25 10.78 2.76
C TYR A 101 -6.96 10.61 4.11
N ALA A 102 -6.20 10.45 5.19
CA ALA A 102 -6.74 10.35 6.54
C ALA A 102 -7.55 11.60 6.96
N GLN A 103 -7.16 12.78 6.46
CA GLN A 103 -7.87 14.04 6.65
C GLN A 103 -9.11 14.21 5.75
N GLY A 104 -9.41 13.19 4.93
CA GLY A 104 -10.56 13.22 4.03
C GLY A 104 -10.29 13.90 2.69
N GLU A 105 -9.04 14.14 2.32
CA GLU A 105 -8.70 14.62 0.98
C GLU A 105 -8.69 13.46 -0.03
N ALA A 106 -9.03 13.76 -1.27
CA ALA A 106 -8.93 12.81 -2.37
C ALA A 106 -7.46 12.62 -2.79
N ILE A 107 -7.03 11.38 -2.94
CA ILE A 107 -5.72 11.02 -3.49
C ILE A 107 -5.86 10.15 -4.73
N ALA A 108 -4.83 10.17 -5.59
CA ALA A 108 -4.83 9.37 -6.81
C ALA A 108 -4.57 7.88 -6.50
N HIS A 109 -5.45 7.01 -7.01
CA HIS A 109 -5.21 5.58 -7.01
C HIS A 109 -4.39 5.16 -8.25
N PRO A 110 -3.44 4.21 -8.14
CA PRO A 110 -2.61 3.77 -9.27
C PRO A 110 -3.39 3.31 -10.50
N ALA A 111 -4.61 2.83 -10.33
CA ALA A 111 -5.49 2.42 -11.44
C ALA A 111 -6.19 3.59 -12.16
N GLY A 112 -5.82 4.85 -11.89
CA GLY A 112 -6.26 6.02 -12.65
C GLY A 112 -7.56 6.67 -12.15
N PHE A 113 -8.03 6.35 -10.95
CA PHE A 113 -9.18 7.01 -10.31
C PHE A 113 -8.77 7.67 -8.98
N GLN A 114 -9.65 8.45 -8.39
CA GLN A 114 -9.44 9.08 -7.09
C GLN A 114 -10.12 8.25 -6.00
N VAL A 115 -9.47 8.19 -4.84
CA VAL A 115 -10.04 7.60 -3.62
C VAL A 115 -10.09 8.66 -2.53
N GLN A 116 -11.17 8.63 -1.73
CA GLN A 116 -11.41 9.59 -0.67
C GLN A 116 -12.21 8.93 0.45
N LEU A 117 -11.89 9.25 1.70
CA LEU A 117 -12.72 8.84 2.83
C LEU A 117 -14.02 9.66 2.87
N GLY A 118 -15.11 9.03 3.31
CA GLY A 118 -16.40 9.72 3.51
C GLY A 118 -16.39 10.73 4.64
N GLN A 119 -15.48 10.56 5.60
CA GLN A 119 -15.17 11.48 6.69
C GLN A 119 -13.72 11.29 7.14
N PRO A 120 -13.07 12.33 7.69
CA PRO A 120 -11.73 12.22 8.26
C PRO A 120 -11.65 11.19 9.38
N LEU A 121 -10.47 10.63 9.58
CA LEU A 121 -10.15 9.79 10.72
C LEU A 121 -9.83 10.65 11.95
N ASP A 122 -10.17 10.15 13.14
CA ASP A 122 -9.88 10.85 14.41
C ASP A 122 -8.42 10.74 14.81
N PHE A 123 -7.76 9.61 14.43
CA PHE A 123 -6.33 9.40 14.63
C PHE A 123 -5.74 8.56 13.50
N TYR A 124 -4.45 8.77 13.24
CA TYR A 124 -3.78 8.11 12.13
C TYR A 124 -2.26 8.13 12.33
N ALA A 125 -1.60 7.04 11.99
CA ALA A 125 -0.14 7.01 11.94
C ALA A 125 0.36 6.15 10.78
N VAL A 126 1.32 6.70 10.02
CA VAL A 126 2.09 5.91 9.05
C VAL A 126 3.07 5.04 9.83
N THR A 127 3.10 3.75 9.52
CA THR A 127 3.87 2.72 10.22
C THR A 127 4.63 1.84 9.23
N ASP A 128 5.34 2.46 8.31
CA ASP A 128 6.18 1.77 7.34
C ASP A 128 7.22 0.89 8.02
N HIS A 129 7.60 -0.21 7.38
CA HIS A 129 8.69 -1.05 7.87
C HIS A 129 9.99 -0.25 7.98
N ALA A 130 10.55 -0.16 9.18
CA ALA A 130 11.85 0.47 9.41
C ALA A 130 13.00 -0.30 8.73
N MET A 131 12.87 -1.63 8.64
CA MET A 131 13.80 -2.47 7.89
C MET A 131 13.64 -2.21 6.40
N PHE A 132 14.74 -1.84 5.74
CA PHE A 132 14.75 -1.53 4.30
C PHE A 132 13.79 -0.40 3.89
N LEU A 133 13.56 0.58 4.78
CA LEU A 133 12.75 1.76 4.51
C LEU A 133 13.22 2.44 3.22
N GLY A 134 12.32 2.60 2.26
CA GLY A 134 12.60 3.20 0.95
C GLY A 134 13.43 2.32 -0.02
N ALA A 135 13.97 1.17 0.41
CA ALA A 135 14.93 0.41 -0.39
C ALA A 135 14.32 -0.17 -1.68
N VAL A 136 13.09 -0.68 -1.64
CA VAL A 136 12.43 -1.21 -2.85
C VAL A 136 12.07 -0.07 -3.82
N LYS A 137 11.67 1.09 -3.32
CA LYS A 137 11.47 2.31 -4.12
C LYS A 137 12.78 2.76 -4.79
N ALA A 138 13.88 2.74 -4.04
CA ALA A 138 15.21 3.06 -4.58
C ALA A 138 15.67 2.01 -5.61
N ALA A 139 15.45 0.72 -5.36
CA ALA A 139 15.77 -0.34 -6.31
C ALA A 139 14.98 -0.23 -7.63
N ALA A 140 13.71 0.19 -7.53
CA ALA A 140 12.86 0.37 -8.70
C ALA A 140 13.25 1.57 -9.58
N ASN A 141 13.89 2.59 -9.00
CA ASN A 141 14.39 3.75 -9.70
C ASN A 141 15.76 3.45 -10.32
N THR A 142 15.81 3.24 -11.63
CA THR A 142 17.02 2.86 -12.36
C THR A 142 18.17 3.88 -12.32
N ASN A 143 17.96 5.06 -11.73
CA ASN A 143 18.98 6.10 -11.57
C ASN A 143 19.76 6.01 -10.24
N THR A 144 19.39 5.13 -9.33
CA THR A 144 20.06 4.99 -8.03
C THR A 144 21.23 4.00 -8.09
N GLU A 145 22.18 4.12 -7.15
CA GLU A 145 23.27 3.14 -7.03
C GLU A 145 22.73 1.77 -6.64
N PHE A 146 21.75 1.71 -5.74
CA PHE A 146 21.18 0.44 -5.30
C PHE A 146 20.46 -0.32 -6.42
N SER A 147 19.87 0.39 -7.38
CA SER A 147 19.21 -0.24 -8.53
C SER A 147 20.18 -1.00 -9.45
N LYS A 148 21.49 -0.72 -9.36
CA LYS A 148 22.52 -1.41 -10.15
C LYS A 148 22.85 -2.80 -9.59
N GLU A 149 22.43 -3.10 -8.37
CA GLU A 149 22.63 -4.42 -7.77
C GLU A 149 21.92 -5.53 -8.55
N PRO A 150 22.59 -6.64 -8.87
CA PRO A 150 22.01 -7.67 -9.77
C PRO A 150 20.70 -8.28 -9.26
N HIS A 151 20.53 -8.38 -7.93
CA HIS A 151 19.39 -9.06 -7.32
C HIS A 151 18.11 -8.22 -7.26
N VAL A 152 18.21 -6.91 -7.54
CA VAL A 152 17.04 -6.00 -7.51
C VAL A 152 16.51 -5.62 -8.88
N GLN A 153 17.09 -6.15 -9.96
CA GLN A 153 16.70 -5.78 -11.33
C GLN A 153 15.24 -6.13 -11.66
N ASP A 154 14.68 -7.17 -11.05
CA ASP A 154 13.27 -7.53 -11.21
C ASP A 154 12.31 -6.45 -10.64
N LEU A 155 12.83 -5.51 -9.83
CA LEU A 155 12.07 -4.38 -9.29
C LEU A 155 12.05 -3.16 -10.22
N HIS A 156 12.92 -3.11 -11.23
CA HIS A 156 13.03 -1.94 -12.10
C HIS A 156 11.67 -1.55 -12.68
N ASN A 157 11.30 -0.30 -12.48
CA ASN A 157 10.06 0.29 -13.00
C ASN A 157 8.78 -0.47 -12.60
N ILE A 158 8.80 -1.26 -11.52
CA ILE A 158 7.69 -2.14 -11.14
C ILE A 158 6.38 -1.36 -10.92
N ASN A 159 6.45 -0.09 -10.50
CA ASN A 159 5.30 0.78 -10.26
C ASN A 159 5.07 1.83 -11.36
N ARG A 160 5.65 1.65 -12.55
CA ARG A 160 5.24 2.46 -13.70
C ARG A 160 3.79 2.15 -14.09
N PRO A 161 3.04 3.12 -14.66
CA PRO A 161 1.63 2.93 -15.00
C PRO A 161 1.34 1.65 -15.78
N ASP A 162 2.22 1.30 -16.74
CA ASP A 162 2.06 0.10 -17.57
C ASP A 162 2.19 -1.21 -16.78
N ASN A 163 2.82 -1.17 -15.61
CA ASN A 163 3.05 -2.31 -14.71
C ASN A 163 2.07 -2.37 -13.52
N LEU A 164 1.20 -1.37 -13.35
CA LEU A 164 0.20 -1.31 -12.28
C LEU A 164 -1.09 -2.03 -12.70
N ASN A 165 -0.99 -3.32 -13.01
CA ASN A 165 -2.11 -4.15 -13.44
C ASN A 165 -2.00 -5.57 -12.88
N ILE A 166 -3.10 -6.32 -12.95
CA ILE A 166 -3.17 -7.68 -12.38
C ILE A 166 -2.21 -8.67 -13.07
N ALA A 167 -1.86 -8.45 -14.33
CA ALA A 167 -0.94 -9.33 -15.05
C ALA A 167 0.50 -9.25 -14.49
N SER A 168 0.85 -8.17 -13.83
CA SER A 168 2.16 -8.01 -13.16
C SER A 168 2.25 -8.72 -11.79
N LEU A 169 1.15 -9.26 -11.25
CA LEU A 169 1.13 -9.88 -9.94
C LEU A 169 2.15 -11.00 -9.76
N PRO A 170 2.35 -11.94 -10.71
CA PRO A 170 3.38 -12.98 -10.56
C PRO A 170 4.80 -12.42 -10.43
N GLN A 171 5.12 -11.35 -11.19
CA GLN A 171 6.40 -10.66 -11.08
C GLN A 171 6.56 -9.99 -9.71
N ARG A 172 5.52 -9.35 -9.20
CA ARG A 172 5.50 -8.70 -7.88
C ARG A 172 5.70 -9.70 -6.75
N VAL A 173 5.01 -10.83 -6.78
CA VAL A 173 5.18 -11.92 -5.81
C VAL A 173 6.61 -12.46 -5.85
N LYS A 174 7.19 -12.67 -7.04
CA LYS A 174 8.58 -13.08 -7.19
C LYS A 174 9.52 -12.04 -6.57
N ALA A 175 9.41 -10.78 -6.99
CA ALA A 175 10.27 -9.70 -6.52
C ALA A 175 10.19 -9.54 -4.99
N PHE A 176 8.99 -9.55 -4.42
CA PHE A 176 8.78 -9.50 -2.97
C PHE A 176 9.44 -10.68 -2.25
N SER A 177 9.26 -11.91 -2.74
CA SER A 177 9.76 -13.11 -2.07
C SER A 177 11.28 -13.28 -2.15
N THR A 178 11.94 -12.67 -3.15
CA THR A 178 13.40 -12.77 -3.33
C THR A 178 14.15 -11.58 -2.77
N PHE A 179 13.56 -10.38 -2.77
CA PHE A 179 14.22 -9.13 -2.37
C PHE A 179 14.89 -9.24 -0.99
N LEU A 180 14.11 -9.59 0.03
CA LEU A 180 14.59 -9.58 1.40
C LEU A 180 15.68 -10.64 1.66
N PRO A 181 15.47 -11.93 1.35
CA PRO A 181 16.49 -12.94 1.58
C PRO A 181 17.76 -12.72 0.73
N ASP A 182 17.62 -12.28 -0.52
CA ASP A 182 18.78 -12.06 -1.39
C ASP A 182 19.59 -10.84 -0.92
N THR A 183 18.93 -9.74 -0.53
CA THR A 183 19.60 -8.55 0.00
C THR A 183 20.36 -8.87 1.29
N LEU A 184 19.71 -9.56 2.25
CA LEU A 184 20.35 -9.96 3.49
C LEU A 184 21.55 -10.90 3.27
N ASN A 185 21.40 -11.89 2.37
CA ASN A 185 22.47 -12.81 2.04
C ASN A 185 23.67 -12.08 1.40
N ARG A 186 23.42 -11.15 0.49
CA ARG A 186 24.46 -10.35 -0.16
C ARG A 186 25.18 -9.43 0.80
N ILE A 187 24.47 -8.78 1.71
CA ILE A 187 25.08 -7.95 2.79
C ILE A 187 25.96 -8.84 3.67
N ALA A 188 25.44 -9.99 4.10
CA ALA A 188 26.19 -10.92 4.96
C ALA A 188 27.49 -11.45 4.31
N ASN A 189 27.51 -11.54 2.97
CA ASN A 189 28.68 -11.98 2.21
C ASN A 189 29.55 -10.82 1.67
N GLY A 190 29.28 -9.57 2.07
CA GLY A 190 30.01 -8.40 1.61
C GLY A 190 29.88 -8.08 0.12
N GLN A 191 28.81 -8.57 -0.54
CA GLN A 191 28.54 -8.36 -1.96
C GLN A 191 27.68 -7.12 -2.21
N THR A 192 26.98 -6.64 -1.21
CA THR A 192 26.21 -5.37 -1.21
C THR A 192 26.68 -4.55 -0.02
N ASP A 193 27.00 -3.28 -0.27
CA ASP A 193 27.41 -2.38 0.81
C ASP A 193 26.21 -1.95 1.65
N VAL A 194 26.18 -2.35 2.90
CA VAL A 194 25.14 -1.99 3.85
C VAL A 194 25.01 -0.46 4.03
N ALA A 195 26.08 0.29 3.78
CA ALA A 195 26.05 1.75 3.88
C ALA A 195 25.10 2.37 2.87
N ILE A 196 24.98 1.79 1.68
CA ILE A 196 24.01 2.25 0.65
C ILE A 196 22.57 2.08 1.16
N VAL A 197 22.24 0.91 1.71
CA VAL A 197 20.92 0.62 2.24
C VAL A 197 20.58 1.52 3.44
N ASN A 198 21.55 1.73 4.34
CA ASN A 198 21.40 2.61 5.49
C ASN A 198 21.22 4.08 5.06
N GLN A 199 21.90 4.52 4.00
CA GLN A 199 21.70 5.88 3.50
C GLN A 199 20.32 6.08 2.91
N ILE A 200 19.82 5.11 2.13
CA ILE A 200 18.44 5.13 1.61
C ILE A 200 17.44 5.27 2.75
N ALA A 201 17.59 4.48 3.82
CA ALA A 201 16.69 4.53 4.96
C ALA A 201 16.74 5.88 5.69
N LYS A 202 17.93 6.50 5.82
CA LYS A 202 18.09 7.84 6.39
C LYS A 202 17.42 8.91 5.53
N ASP A 203 17.59 8.83 4.23
CA ASP A 203 17.01 9.78 3.29
C ASP A 203 15.48 9.69 3.31
N ALA A 204 14.93 8.47 3.29
CA ALA A 204 13.50 8.23 3.40
C ALA A 204 12.91 8.67 4.76
N TRP A 205 13.71 8.63 5.83
CA TRP A 205 13.28 9.11 7.15
C TRP A 205 13.33 10.63 7.27
N ALA A 206 14.23 11.28 6.53
CA ALA A 206 14.44 12.72 6.58
C ALA A 206 13.49 13.50 5.65
N ASP A 207 12.85 12.84 4.69
CA ASP A 207 11.87 13.40 3.76
C ASP A 207 10.53 13.70 4.45
#